data_31e8f4b3499f2ddc4345ba6d78a109c3
#
_entry.id   31e8f4b3499f2ddc4345ba6d78a109c3
#
_cell.length_a   1.000
_cell.length_b   1.000
_cell.length_c   1.000
_cell.angle_alpha   90.00
_cell.angle_beta   90.00
_cell.angle_gamma   90.00
#
_symmetry.space_group_name_H-M   'P 1'
#
loop_
_entity.id
_entity.type
_entity.pdbx_description
1 polymer ?
#
loop_
_entity_poly.entity_id
_entity_poly.type
_entity_poly.pdbx_seq_one_letter_code
_entity_poly.pdbx_strand_id
1 'polypeptide(L)'
;MAFKLNDRVKETSTTTGTGAFTLAGAVTGFETFSAGIGGSNTTYYCIFLTGTAEFEVGFGTLNSGASTLTRTYIISSSNSDAAVNFSAGTKEVFCTVPGAKIGLPTPEEYGSSSAPKVITVTVATKSGNHPYQSAGGASANAYYFDGLESPAI
;
A
#
# COMPACT_ATOMS: atom_id res chain seq x y z
N MET A 1 8.06 -2.71 -16.36
CA MET A 1 8.08 -2.61 -14.87
C MET A 1 6.71 -2.17 -14.41
N ALA A 2 5.99 -2.98 -13.66
CA ALA A 2 4.70 -2.67 -13.08
C ALA A 2 4.75 -2.90 -11.57
N PHE A 3 3.96 -2.12 -10.80
CA PHE A 3 3.73 -2.42 -9.39
C PHE A 3 2.69 -3.54 -9.29
N LYS A 4 3.00 -4.58 -8.53
CA LYS A 4 2.11 -5.73 -8.31
C LYS A 4 2.09 -6.14 -6.85
N LEU A 5 0.93 -6.56 -6.41
CA LEU A 5 0.70 -7.26 -5.14
C LEU A 5 0.01 -8.58 -5.45
N ASN A 6 0.33 -9.59 -4.68
CA ASN A 6 -0.39 -10.86 -4.73
C ASN A 6 -0.38 -11.52 -3.36
N ASP A 7 -1.39 -12.34 -3.11
CA ASP A 7 -1.54 -13.07 -1.85
C ASP A 7 -0.65 -14.32 -1.83
N ARG A 8 -0.25 -14.73 -0.62
CA ARG A 8 0.52 -15.96 -0.39
C ARG A 8 1.84 -16.06 -1.15
N VAL A 9 2.49 -14.94 -1.45
CA VAL A 9 3.85 -14.90 -2.01
C VAL A 9 4.85 -14.83 -0.88
N LYS A 10 5.64 -15.89 -0.68
CA LYS A 10 6.64 -16.00 0.38
C LYS A 10 7.73 -16.97 0.01
N GLU A 11 8.96 -16.50 0.10
CA GLU A 11 10.16 -17.29 -0.12
C GLU A 11 11.13 -17.19 1.07
N THR A 12 12.11 -18.07 1.10
CA THR A 12 13.23 -17.96 2.04
C THR A 12 14.42 -17.27 1.41
N SER A 13 15.35 -16.80 2.24
CA SER A 13 16.64 -16.25 1.82
C SER A 13 17.68 -16.46 2.92
N THR A 14 18.91 -16.74 2.54
CA THR A 14 20.07 -16.75 3.44
C THR A 14 21.00 -15.56 3.25
N THR A 15 20.63 -14.62 2.37
CA THR A 15 21.42 -13.42 2.09
C THR A 15 21.66 -12.61 3.37
N THR A 16 22.89 -12.15 3.55
CA THR A 16 23.33 -11.28 4.64
C THR A 16 23.64 -9.88 4.13
N GLY A 17 23.83 -8.95 5.03
CA GLY A 17 24.24 -7.60 4.68
C GLY A 17 23.11 -6.69 4.24
N THR A 18 23.48 -5.58 3.61
CA THR A 18 22.56 -4.51 3.17
C THR A 18 22.20 -4.60 1.68
N GLY A 19 22.70 -5.60 0.95
CA GLY A 19 22.50 -5.76 -0.50
C GLY A 19 21.12 -6.28 -0.89
N ALA A 20 20.98 -6.61 -2.18
CA ALA A 20 19.80 -7.28 -2.70
C ALA A 20 19.69 -8.72 -2.16
N PHE A 21 18.46 -9.19 -1.99
CA PHE A 21 18.19 -10.54 -1.47
C PHE A 21 18.04 -11.56 -2.60
N THR A 22 18.81 -12.64 -2.51
CA THR A 22 18.59 -13.82 -3.35
C THR A 22 17.43 -14.63 -2.78
N LEU A 23 16.43 -14.89 -3.59
CA LEU A 23 15.25 -15.67 -3.24
C LEU A 23 15.53 -17.14 -3.48
N ALA A 24 15.23 -18.00 -2.51
CA ALA A 24 15.66 -19.40 -2.49
C ALA A 24 14.52 -20.40 -2.68
N GLY A 25 13.34 -19.93 -3.04
CA GLY A 25 12.16 -20.75 -3.29
C GLY A 25 11.05 -20.59 -2.25
N ALA A 26 9.85 -20.98 -2.65
CA ALA A 26 8.64 -20.78 -1.87
C ALA A 26 8.63 -21.61 -0.57
N VAL A 27 8.11 -20.99 0.47
CA VAL A 27 7.72 -21.70 1.69
C VAL A 27 6.51 -22.60 1.37
N THR A 28 6.42 -23.77 2.02
CA THR A 28 5.31 -24.71 1.81
C THR A 28 3.95 -24.00 1.90
N GLY A 29 3.13 -24.17 0.89
CA GLY A 29 1.79 -23.57 0.80
C GLY A 29 1.78 -22.09 0.35
N PHE A 30 2.92 -21.55 -0.07
CA PHE A 30 3.06 -20.22 -0.65
C PHE A 30 3.51 -20.30 -2.12
N GLU A 31 3.44 -19.17 -2.81
CA GLU A 31 3.97 -18.99 -4.17
C GLU A 31 5.33 -18.32 -4.13
N THR A 32 6.11 -18.50 -5.18
CA THR A 32 7.34 -17.74 -5.42
C THR A 32 7.03 -16.30 -5.84
N PHE A 33 7.97 -15.39 -5.65
CA PHE A 33 7.90 -14.06 -6.23
C PHE A 33 7.82 -14.10 -7.76
N SER A 34 8.46 -15.10 -8.37
CA SER A 34 8.38 -15.31 -9.82
C SER A 34 6.96 -15.60 -10.29
N ALA A 35 6.22 -16.45 -9.58
CA ALA A 35 4.83 -16.82 -9.93
C ALA A 35 3.86 -15.68 -9.59
N GLY A 36 3.92 -15.13 -8.37
CA GLY A 36 2.94 -14.17 -7.90
C GLY A 36 3.17 -12.73 -8.38
N ILE A 37 4.42 -12.29 -8.46
CA ILE A 37 4.76 -10.91 -8.83
C ILE A 37 5.32 -10.83 -10.26
N GLY A 38 6.19 -11.78 -10.63
CA GLY A 38 6.86 -11.82 -11.92
C GLY A 38 8.07 -10.91 -12.02
N GLY A 39 8.98 -11.27 -12.93
CA GLY A 39 10.24 -10.57 -13.13
C GLY A 39 10.07 -9.13 -13.61
N SER A 40 11.06 -8.32 -13.31
CA SER A 40 11.14 -6.89 -13.66
C SER A 40 10.00 -6.04 -13.08
N ASN A 41 9.23 -6.55 -12.13
CA ASN A 41 8.16 -5.82 -11.46
C ASN A 41 8.58 -5.35 -10.07
N THR A 42 7.81 -4.43 -9.52
CA THR A 42 7.99 -3.89 -8.17
C THR A 42 6.88 -4.37 -7.25
N THR A 43 7.18 -4.48 -5.96
CA THR A 43 6.22 -4.88 -4.94
C THR A 43 6.59 -4.34 -3.57
N TYR A 44 5.65 -4.32 -2.63
CA TYR A 44 6.00 -4.20 -1.22
C TYR A 44 6.44 -5.55 -0.68
N TYR A 45 7.39 -5.52 0.25
CA TYR A 45 7.91 -6.70 0.89
C TYR A 45 8.06 -6.50 2.41
N CYS A 46 8.09 -7.60 3.12
CA CYS A 46 8.64 -7.70 4.46
C CYS A 46 9.69 -8.80 4.48
N ILE A 47 10.80 -8.53 5.16
CA ILE A 47 11.88 -9.47 5.43
C ILE A 47 12.06 -9.54 6.94
N PHE A 48 12.20 -10.72 7.50
CA PHE A 48 12.63 -10.87 8.89
C PHE A 48 13.52 -12.10 9.07
N LEU A 49 14.46 -12.01 10.00
CA LEU A 49 15.29 -13.14 10.42
C LEU A 49 14.59 -13.85 11.57
N THR A 50 14.19 -15.09 11.31
CA THR A 50 13.46 -15.91 12.29
C THR A 50 14.23 -16.06 13.61
N GLY A 51 13.54 -15.83 14.71
CA GLY A 51 14.12 -15.95 16.07
C GLY A 51 14.95 -14.73 16.52
N THR A 52 14.95 -13.64 15.78
CA THR A 52 15.61 -12.39 16.11
C THR A 52 14.67 -11.20 16.01
N ALA A 53 15.16 -10.01 16.38
CA ALA A 53 14.42 -8.73 16.18
C ALA A 53 14.71 -8.08 14.82
N GLU A 54 15.53 -8.71 13.97
CA GLU A 54 15.88 -8.14 12.66
C GLU A 54 14.69 -8.24 11.69
N PHE A 55 14.18 -7.10 11.26
CA PHE A 55 13.14 -7.02 10.25
C PHE A 55 13.30 -5.78 9.37
N GLU A 56 12.72 -5.84 8.19
CA GLU A 56 12.64 -4.73 7.25
C GLU A 56 11.36 -4.83 6.42
N VAL A 57 10.64 -3.72 6.31
CA VAL A 57 9.48 -3.55 5.43
C VAL A 57 9.82 -2.48 4.41
N GLY A 58 9.59 -2.76 3.14
CA GLY A 58 9.98 -1.84 2.10
C GLY A 58 9.27 -2.03 0.77
N PHE A 59 9.74 -1.27 -0.19
CA PHE A 59 9.38 -1.37 -1.60
C PHE A 59 10.60 -1.87 -2.37
N GLY A 60 10.40 -2.91 -3.15
CA GLY A 60 11.50 -3.57 -3.86
C GLY A 60 11.23 -3.83 -5.32
N THR A 61 12.31 -4.11 -6.03
CA THR A 61 12.30 -4.41 -7.47
C THR A 61 12.88 -5.79 -7.70
N LEU A 62 12.16 -6.64 -8.42
CA LEU A 62 12.65 -7.95 -8.82
C LEU A 62 13.50 -7.84 -10.09
N ASN A 63 14.57 -8.62 -10.17
CA ASN A 63 15.31 -8.79 -11.42
C ASN A 63 14.44 -9.49 -12.47
N SER A 64 14.93 -9.62 -13.72
CA SER A 64 14.15 -10.19 -14.83
C SER A 64 13.69 -11.63 -14.57
N GLY A 65 14.48 -12.42 -13.86
CA GLY A 65 14.14 -13.81 -13.48
C GLY A 65 13.36 -13.93 -12.18
N ALA A 66 13.07 -12.81 -11.51
CA ALA A 66 12.46 -12.76 -10.17
C ALA A 66 13.16 -13.63 -9.10
N SER A 67 14.47 -13.84 -9.26
CA SER A 67 15.31 -14.59 -8.31
C SER A 67 16.03 -13.69 -7.31
N THR A 68 15.97 -12.37 -7.51
CA THR A 68 16.62 -11.38 -6.65
C THR A 68 15.68 -10.20 -6.43
N LEU A 69 15.56 -9.79 -5.16
CA LEU A 69 14.81 -8.62 -4.72
C LEU A 69 15.77 -7.51 -4.33
N THR A 70 15.78 -6.42 -5.08
CA THR A 70 16.50 -5.19 -4.75
C THR A 70 15.66 -4.37 -3.78
N ARG A 71 16.22 -3.96 -2.65
CA ARG A 71 15.58 -3.13 -1.62
C ARG A 71 15.64 -1.66 -2.07
N THR A 72 14.61 -1.23 -2.80
CA THR A 72 14.60 0.09 -3.47
C THR A 72 14.32 1.22 -2.50
N TYR A 73 13.41 1.00 -1.54
CA TYR A 73 13.04 1.97 -0.53
C TYR A 73 12.60 1.26 0.76
N ILE A 74 13.16 1.68 1.88
CA ILE A 74 12.82 1.14 3.21
C ILE A 74 11.69 1.99 3.81
N ILE A 75 10.65 1.35 4.31
CA ILE A 75 9.49 2.00 4.94
C ILE A 75 9.62 1.93 6.45
N SER A 76 10.00 0.77 6.98
CA SER A 76 10.26 0.56 8.39
C SER A 76 11.25 -0.56 8.61
N SER A 77 12.12 -0.44 9.59
CA SER A 77 13.09 -1.48 9.89
C SER A 77 13.55 -1.46 11.34
N SER A 78 14.15 -2.57 11.77
CA SER A 78 14.85 -2.66 13.07
C SER A 78 16.15 -1.85 13.13
N ASN A 79 16.53 -1.17 12.04
CA ASN A 79 17.70 -0.31 11.94
C ASN A 79 17.29 1.17 11.77
N SER A 80 16.35 1.65 12.58
CA SER A 80 15.88 3.06 12.52
C SER A 80 15.44 3.47 11.12
N ASP A 81 14.67 2.62 10.46
CA ASP A 81 14.14 2.78 9.09
C ASP A 81 15.22 2.90 7.98
N ALA A 82 16.45 2.55 8.31
CA ALA A 82 17.52 2.33 7.34
C ALA A 82 17.61 0.84 6.93
N ALA A 83 18.37 0.55 5.86
CA ALA A 83 18.58 -0.82 5.41
C ALA A 83 19.23 -1.66 6.51
N VAL A 84 18.62 -2.81 6.81
CA VAL A 84 19.14 -3.73 7.82
C VAL A 84 20.33 -4.50 7.27
N ASN A 85 21.41 -4.52 8.05
CA ASN A 85 22.54 -5.41 7.82
C ASN A 85 22.21 -6.79 8.40
N PHE A 86 21.42 -7.57 7.66
CA PHE A 86 20.94 -8.87 8.15
C PHE A 86 22.07 -9.84 8.49
N SER A 87 21.97 -10.43 9.64
CA SER A 87 22.86 -11.49 10.13
C SER A 87 22.68 -12.80 9.38
N ALA A 88 23.60 -13.74 9.60
CA ALA A 88 23.48 -15.10 9.09
C ALA A 88 22.23 -15.80 9.65
N GLY A 89 21.64 -16.67 8.84
CA GLY A 89 20.42 -17.41 9.18
C GLY A 89 19.38 -17.33 8.06
N THR A 90 18.30 -18.09 8.20
CA THR A 90 17.21 -18.12 7.23
C THR A 90 16.26 -16.96 7.49
N LYS A 91 16.12 -16.09 6.51
CA LYS A 91 15.10 -15.02 6.49
C LYS A 91 13.88 -15.52 5.76
N GLU A 92 12.73 -15.01 6.17
CA GLU A 92 11.49 -15.09 5.40
C GLU A 92 11.28 -13.77 4.68
N VAL A 93 10.97 -13.87 3.39
CA VAL A 93 10.69 -12.73 2.50
C VAL A 93 9.30 -12.90 1.92
N PHE A 94 8.40 -11.96 2.13
CA PHE A 94 7.03 -12.09 1.63
C PHE A 94 6.46 -10.77 1.11
N CYS A 95 5.51 -10.88 0.18
CA CYS A 95 4.71 -9.77 -0.30
C CYS A 95 3.68 -9.37 0.75
N THR A 96 3.58 -8.08 1.06
CA THR A 96 2.60 -7.55 2.02
C THR A 96 2.29 -6.10 1.70
N VAL A 97 1.15 -5.63 2.16
CA VAL A 97 0.83 -4.19 2.13
C VAL A 97 1.27 -3.58 3.46
N PRO A 98 2.25 -2.67 3.48
CA PRO A 98 2.65 -2.00 4.72
C PRO A 98 1.52 -1.15 5.28
N GLY A 99 1.31 -1.20 6.60
CA GLY A 99 0.29 -0.40 7.28
C GLY A 99 0.41 1.11 6.99
N ALA A 100 1.65 1.61 6.90
CA ALA A 100 1.93 3.01 6.55
C ALA A 100 1.51 3.40 5.11
N LYS A 101 1.13 2.43 4.27
CA LYS A 101 0.68 2.66 2.88
C LYS A 101 -0.80 2.38 2.67
N ILE A 102 -1.48 1.94 3.71
CA ILE A 102 -2.94 1.82 3.72
C ILE A 102 -3.45 3.17 4.20
N GLY A 103 -4.05 3.96 3.30
CA GLY A 103 -4.69 5.23 3.65
C GLY A 103 -5.97 5.02 4.46
N LEU A 104 -5.85 4.33 5.59
CA LEU A 104 -6.96 4.25 6.54
C LEU A 104 -7.08 5.61 7.22
N PRO A 105 -8.28 6.21 7.23
CA PRO A 105 -8.48 7.43 8.00
C PRO A 105 -8.18 7.15 9.47
N THR A 106 -7.40 8.04 10.09
CA THR A 106 -7.18 7.99 11.53
C THR A 106 -8.51 8.21 12.26
N PRO A 107 -8.68 7.78 13.52
CA PRO A 107 -9.86 8.09 14.29
C PRO A 107 -10.19 9.59 14.34
N GLU A 108 -9.18 10.44 14.22
CA GLU A 108 -9.32 11.91 14.13
C GLU A 108 -9.88 12.35 12.77
N GLU A 109 -9.65 11.57 11.71
CA GLU A 109 -10.20 11.82 10.38
C GLU A 109 -11.66 11.37 10.23
N TYR A 110 -12.16 10.51 11.11
CA TYR A 110 -13.60 10.19 11.18
C TYR A 110 -14.45 11.32 11.76
N GLY A 111 -13.83 12.42 12.13
CA GLY A 111 -14.51 13.54 12.74
C GLY A 111 -14.98 13.20 14.17
N SER A 112 -14.58 13.98 15.14
CA SER A 112 -15.30 14.03 16.39
C SER A 112 -16.72 14.54 16.08
N SER A 113 -17.71 14.09 16.83
CA SER A 113 -19.11 14.55 16.68
C SER A 113 -19.28 16.07 16.78
N SER A 114 -18.23 16.78 17.20
CA SER A 114 -18.17 18.24 17.30
C SER A 114 -17.50 18.93 16.11
N ALA A 115 -16.91 18.20 15.17
CA ALA A 115 -16.28 18.76 13.97
C ALA A 115 -16.51 17.82 12.78
N PRO A 116 -17.64 17.93 12.10
CA PRO A 116 -17.92 17.12 10.91
C PRO A 116 -16.84 17.38 9.85
N LYS A 117 -16.28 16.32 9.29
CA LYS A 117 -15.33 16.42 8.19
C LYS A 117 -16.03 17.04 6.97
N VAL A 118 -15.63 18.23 6.60
CA VAL A 118 -16.06 18.83 5.35
C VAL A 118 -15.29 18.18 4.20
N ILE A 119 -15.94 17.30 3.44
CA ILE A 119 -15.37 16.79 2.20
C ILE A 119 -15.62 17.86 1.13
N THR A 120 -14.57 18.58 0.75
CA THR A 120 -14.65 19.49 -0.38
C THR A 120 -14.56 18.66 -1.66
N VAL A 121 -15.69 18.39 -2.27
CA VAL A 121 -15.75 17.79 -3.61
C VAL A 121 -15.64 18.93 -4.63
N THR A 122 -14.50 19.08 -5.27
CA THR A 122 -14.36 19.99 -6.41
C THR A 122 -15.01 19.33 -7.61
N VAL A 123 -16.23 19.69 -7.90
CA VAL A 123 -16.92 19.26 -9.13
C VAL A 123 -16.48 20.19 -10.24
N ALA A 124 -15.81 19.67 -11.27
CA ALA A 124 -15.53 20.43 -12.47
C ALA A 124 -16.87 20.85 -13.09
N THR A 125 -17.08 22.15 -13.21
CA THR A 125 -18.28 22.69 -13.87
C THR A 125 -18.24 22.30 -15.34
N LYS A 126 -19.08 21.35 -15.73
CA LYS A 126 -19.34 21.11 -17.14
C LYS A 126 -20.18 22.25 -17.67
N SER A 127 -19.62 23.04 -18.57
CA SER A 127 -20.38 24.04 -19.33
C SER A 127 -21.40 23.31 -20.20
N GLY A 128 -22.66 23.38 -19.82
CA GLY A 128 -23.80 22.81 -20.56
C GLY A 128 -25.05 22.79 -19.70
N ASN A 129 -26.20 23.08 -20.27
CA ASN A 129 -27.49 23.06 -19.57
C ASN A 129 -27.77 21.65 -19.00
N HIS A 130 -27.85 21.54 -17.70
CA HIS A 130 -28.38 20.36 -17.06
C HIS A 130 -29.92 20.40 -17.17
N PRO A 131 -30.60 19.29 -17.55
CA PRO A 131 -32.05 19.29 -17.81
C PRO A 131 -32.92 19.61 -16.58
N TYR A 132 -32.33 19.71 -15.39
CA TYR A 132 -33.04 20.05 -14.14
C TYR A 132 -32.67 21.42 -13.56
N GLN A 133 -32.09 22.31 -14.34
CA GLN A 133 -31.99 23.72 -13.92
C GLN A 133 -33.36 24.39 -14.06
N SER A 134 -34.04 24.59 -12.93
CA SER A 134 -35.18 25.48 -12.88
C SER A 134 -34.70 26.90 -13.18
N ALA A 135 -35.44 27.61 -14.08
CA ALA A 135 -35.19 29.00 -14.44
C ALA A 135 -35.56 29.92 -13.26
N GLY A 136 -34.64 30.07 -12.33
CA GLY A 136 -34.80 30.97 -11.19
C GLY A 136 -33.44 31.15 -10.55
N GLY A 137 -32.75 32.23 -10.91
CA GLY A 137 -31.41 32.55 -10.48
C GLY A 137 -31.25 32.65 -8.98
N ALA A 138 -30.88 31.55 -8.38
CA ALA A 138 -30.31 31.51 -7.05
C ALA A 138 -28.96 30.83 -7.13
N SER A 139 -27.99 31.33 -6.41
CA SER A 139 -26.62 30.86 -6.36
C SER A 139 -26.57 29.35 -6.22
N ALA A 140 -26.19 28.66 -7.28
CA ALA A 140 -26.16 27.22 -7.38
C ALA A 140 -24.96 26.66 -6.68
N ASN A 141 -25.03 26.43 -5.38
CA ASN A 141 -24.04 25.65 -4.63
C ASN A 141 -24.71 24.63 -3.71
N ALA A 142 -25.94 24.22 -3.96
CA ALA A 142 -26.59 23.16 -3.24
C ALA A 142 -26.73 21.94 -4.17
N TYR A 143 -25.84 20.96 -4.02
CA TYR A 143 -26.04 19.64 -4.59
C TYR A 143 -26.75 18.79 -3.54
N TYR A 144 -27.98 18.39 -3.82
CA TYR A 144 -28.69 17.40 -3.03
C TYR A 144 -28.28 16.02 -3.51
N PHE A 145 -27.70 15.22 -2.61
CA PHE A 145 -27.63 13.78 -2.84
C PHE A 145 -29.00 13.21 -2.49
N ASP A 146 -29.66 12.65 -3.50
CA ASP A 146 -30.93 11.97 -3.33
C ASP A 146 -30.72 10.79 -2.37
N GLY A 147 -31.35 10.81 -1.23
CA GLY A 147 -31.24 9.76 -0.19
C GLY A 147 -30.91 10.22 1.22
N LEU A 148 -30.66 11.50 1.47
CA LEU A 148 -30.57 12.03 2.82
C LEU A 148 -31.75 13.00 3.08
N GLU A 149 -32.89 12.43 3.43
CA GLU A 149 -33.98 13.25 3.98
C GLU A 149 -33.53 13.80 5.35
N SER A 150 -33.48 15.12 5.43
CA SER A 150 -33.32 15.80 6.72
C SER A 150 -34.58 15.54 7.53
N PRO A 151 -34.50 15.01 8.75
CA PRO A 151 -35.70 14.92 9.57
C PRO A 151 -36.20 16.33 9.85
N ALA A 152 -37.44 16.57 9.51
CA ALA A 152 -38.14 17.81 9.88
C ALA A 152 -38.20 17.91 11.41
N ILE A 153 -37.77 19.04 11.94
CA ILE A 153 -37.98 19.44 13.34
C ILE A 153 -39.39 19.98 13.48
#